data_4f8170e434e6166d72567478e1606936
#
_entry.id   4f8170e434e6166d72567478e1606936
#
_cell.length_a   1.000
_cell.length_b   1.000
_cell.length_c   1.000
_cell.angle_alpha   90.00
_cell.angle_beta   90.00
_cell.angle_gamma   90.00
#
_symmetry.space_group_name_H-M   'P 1'
#
loop_
_entity.id
_entity.type
_entity.pdbx_description
1 polymer ?
#
loop_
_entity_poly.entity_id
_entity_poly.type
_entity_poly.pdbx_seq_one_letter_code
_entity_poly.pdbx_strand_id
1 'polypeptide(L)'
;MTGDFLAPHYLRFVVDDKPGIVYAISGALSKVGANIDSLLQRRGYPKHRLPFVVTTEPCLTSTIERALTSVARMDCMLERPLCLQMLEIEDKAE
;
A
#
# COMPACT_ATOMS: atom_id res chain seq x y z
N MET A 1 -0.90 23.80 5.13
CA MET A 1 -1.27 22.53 4.92
C MET A 1 -0.71 21.98 3.63
N THR A 2 -0.32 20.84 3.70
CA THR A 2 0.25 20.25 2.55
C THR A 2 -0.79 19.95 1.56
N GLY A 3 -0.49 20.13 0.35
CA GLY A 3 -1.39 19.82 -0.69
C GLY A 3 -1.69 18.36 -0.80
N ASP A 4 -2.83 18.05 -1.34
CA ASP A 4 -3.25 16.69 -1.59
C ASP A 4 -3.06 16.50 -3.09
N PHE A 5 -1.98 15.88 -3.48
CA PHE A 5 -1.61 15.76 -4.87
C PHE A 5 -1.89 14.39 -5.41
N LEU A 6 -2.12 14.31 -6.70
CA LEU A 6 -2.20 13.05 -7.39
C LEU A 6 -0.78 12.54 -7.60
N ALA A 7 -0.47 11.42 -7.05
CA ALA A 7 0.84 10.80 -7.21
C ALA A 7 0.75 9.32 -6.95
N PRO A 8 1.65 8.54 -7.52
CA PRO A 8 1.74 7.13 -7.16
C PRO A 8 2.23 7.04 -5.72
N HIS A 9 1.82 5.99 -5.05
CA HIS A 9 2.23 5.78 -3.66
C HIS A 9 2.87 4.42 -3.49
N TYR A 10 3.85 4.36 -2.61
CA TYR A 10 4.54 3.13 -2.23
C TYR A 10 4.07 2.81 -0.82
N LEU A 11 3.52 1.64 -0.66
CA LEU A 11 2.97 1.20 0.61
C LEU A 11 3.69 -0.07 1.03
N ARG A 12 4.17 -0.09 2.26
CA ARG A 12 4.84 -1.28 2.79
C ARG A 12 4.08 -1.76 4.00
N PHE A 13 3.80 -3.04 3.99
CA PHE A 13 3.05 -3.67 5.08
C PHE A 13 3.87 -4.81 5.64
N VAL A 14 3.85 -4.98 6.95
CA VAL A 14 4.44 -6.15 7.60
C VAL A 14 3.31 -6.85 8.31
N VAL A 15 3.01 -8.06 7.88
CA VAL A 15 1.81 -8.76 8.30
C VAL A 15 2.11 -10.17 8.76
N ASP A 16 1.19 -10.71 9.54
CA ASP A 16 1.16 -12.12 9.82
C ASP A 16 0.41 -12.74 8.64
N ASP A 17 1.09 -13.58 7.87
CA ASP A 17 0.55 -14.08 6.62
C ASP A 17 -0.59 -15.05 6.88
N LYS A 18 -1.78 -14.56 6.80
CA LYS A 18 -2.99 -15.36 6.98
C LYS A 18 -3.73 -15.44 5.67
N PRO A 19 -4.53 -16.49 5.48
CA PRO A 19 -5.30 -16.60 4.24
C PRO A 19 -6.15 -15.36 4.02
N GLY A 20 -6.13 -14.86 2.81
CA GLY A 20 -6.96 -13.73 2.43
C GLY A 20 -6.39 -12.36 2.78
N ILE A 21 -5.17 -12.29 3.35
CA ILE A 21 -4.61 -10.99 3.76
C ILE A 21 -4.40 -10.06 2.57
N VAL A 22 -3.88 -10.57 1.47
CA VAL A 22 -3.63 -9.76 0.29
C VAL A 22 -4.97 -9.28 -0.27
N TYR A 23 -5.95 -10.15 -0.28
CA TYR A 23 -7.28 -9.80 -0.76
C TYR A 23 -7.89 -8.70 0.10
N ALA A 24 -7.75 -8.80 1.42
CA ALA A 24 -8.31 -7.82 2.33
C ALA A 24 -7.68 -6.44 2.13
N ILE A 25 -6.36 -6.40 1.95
CA ILE A 25 -5.67 -5.13 1.76
C ILE A 25 -6.02 -4.55 0.40
N SER A 26 -6.04 -5.39 -0.64
CA SER A 26 -6.42 -4.95 -1.97
C SER A 26 -7.85 -4.42 -1.97
N GLY A 27 -8.73 -5.06 -1.24
CA GLY A 27 -10.12 -4.63 -1.12
C GLY A 27 -10.23 -3.26 -0.45
N ALA A 28 -9.43 -3.01 0.58
CA ALA A 28 -9.45 -1.73 1.26
C ALA A 28 -9.01 -0.60 0.32
N LEU A 29 -8.01 -0.85 -0.49
CA LEU A 29 -7.55 0.14 -1.46
C LEU A 29 -8.58 0.34 -2.56
N SER A 30 -9.14 -0.73 -3.06
CA SER A 30 -10.14 -0.65 -4.09
C SER A 30 -11.39 0.11 -3.64
N LYS A 31 -11.76 -0.07 -2.38
CA LYS A 31 -12.94 0.56 -1.84
C LYS A 31 -12.86 2.08 -1.86
N VAL A 32 -11.68 2.62 -1.72
CA VAL A 32 -11.50 4.07 -1.78
C VAL A 32 -11.11 4.54 -3.18
N GLY A 33 -11.07 3.65 -4.14
CA GLY A 33 -10.77 4.02 -5.52
C GLY A 33 -9.30 4.06 -5.86
N ALA A 34 -8.45 3.53 -5.01
CA ALA A 34 -7.01 3.50 -5.29
C ALA A 34 -6.69 2.24 -6.08
N ASN A 35 -6.15 2.39 -7.25
CA ASN A 35 -5.80 1.26 -8.09
C ASN A 35 -4.39 0.79 -7.81
N ILE A 36 -4.22 -0.50 -7.71
CA ILE A 36 -2.91 -1.09 -7.45
C ILE A 36 -2.17 -1.23 -8.76
N ASP A 37 -0.96 -0.71 -8.80
CA ASP A 37 -0.10 -0.84 -9.96
C ASP A 37 0.73 -2.13 -9.87
N SER A 38 1.27 -2.42 -8.71
CA SER A 38 2.01 -3.65 -8.51
C SER A 38 1.93 -4.10 -7.07
N LEU A 39 2.14 -5.39 -6.87
CA LEU A 39 2.17 -5.96 -5.54
C LEU A 39 3.34 -6.94 -5.51
N LEU A 40 4.23 -6.76 -4.55
CA LEU A 40 5.43 -7.55 -4.45
C LEU A 40 5.57 -8.13 -3.06
N GLN A 41 5.64 -9.44 -2.97
CA GLN A 41 5.93 -10.11 -1.72
C GLN A 41 7.38 -10.50 -1.72
N ARG A 42 8.07 -10.23 -0.60
CA ARG A 42 9.47 -10.59 -0.49
C ARG A 42 9.58 -12.02 -0.01
N ARG A 43 10.44 -12.78 -0.65
CA ARG A 43 10.68 -14.16 -0.25
C ARG A 43 11.74 -14.21 0.82
N GLY A 44 11.80 -15.31 1.53
CA GLY A 44 12.84 -15.50 2.53
C GLY A 44 12.51 -15.01 3.91
N TYR A 45 11.32 -14.50 4.09
CA TYR A 45 10.87 -14.04 5.41
C TYR A 45 9.91 -15.06 6.01
N PRO A 46 9.88 -15.17 7.33
CA PRO A 46 8.92 -16.08 7.97
C PRO A 46 7.51 -15.60 7.75
N LYS A 47 6.57 -16.52 7.68
CA LYS A 47 5.19 -16.16 7.41
C LYS A 47 4.57 -15.35 8.52
N HIS A 48 5.04 -15.50 9.74
CA HIS A 48 4.48 -14.74 10.85
C HIS A 48 4.99 -13.30 10.86
N ARG A 49 5.86 -12.92 9.94
CA ARG A 49 6.31 -11.54 9.83
C ARG A 49 6.72 -11.31 8.38
N LEU A 50 5.74 -11.18 7.53
CA LEU A 50 5.96 -11.09 6.11
C LEU A 50 5.81 -9.66 5.61
N PRO A 51 6.85 -9.08 5.04
CA PRO A 51 6.71 -7.77 4.42
C PRO A 51 6.22 -7.90 2.99
N PHE A 52 5.35 -7.00 2.59
CA PHE A 52 5.04 -6.90 1.18
C PHE A 52 4.79 -5.44 0.82
N VAL A 53 4.93 -5.16 -0.45
CA VAL A 53 4.91 -3.81 -0.97
C VAL A 53 3.82 -3.70 -2.03
N VAL A 54 3.06 -2.64 -1.95
CA VAL A 54 2.06 -2.33 -2.97
C VAL A 54 2.40 -0.96 -3.50
N THR A 55 2.42 -0.82 -4.83
CA THR A 55 2.51 0.51 -5.42
C THR A 55 1.18 0.80 -6.10
N THR A 56 0.79 2.05 -6.10
CA THR A 56 -0.50 2.43 -6.66
C THR A 56 -0.30 3.29 -7.89
N GLU A 57 -1.33 3.35 -8.70
CA GLU A 57 -1.41 4.36 -9.75
C GLU A 57 -1.64 5.71 -9.09
N PRO A 58 -1.46 6.81 -9.81
CA PRO A 58 -1.62 8.13 -9.19
C PRO A 58 -2.99 8.27 -8.52
N CYS A 59 -2.97 8.73 -7.29
CA CYS A 59 -4.17 8.98 -6.52
C CYS A 59 -3.84 10.00 -5.45
N LEU A 60 -4.85 10.52 -4.79
CA LEU A 60 -4.63 11.50 -3.75
C LEU A 60 -4.13 10.84 -2.49
N THR A 61 -3.24 11.51 -1.78
CA THR A 61 -2.71 11.00 -0.53
C THR A 61 -3.82 10.78 0.49
N SER A 62 -4.80 11.68 0.52
CA SER A 62 -5.93 11.51 1.45
C SER A 62 -6.70 10.23 1.18
N THR A 63 -6.79 9.83 -0.09
CA THR A 63 -7.45 8.60 -0.47
C THR A 63 -6.70 7.41 0.12
N ILE A 64 -5.39 7.42 -0.01
CA ILE A 64 -4.56 6.35 0.54
C ILE A 64 -4.68 6.31 2.06
N GLU A 65 -4.69 7.46 2.70
CA GLU A 65 -4.76 7.51 4.16
C GLU A 65 -6.05 6.90 4.69
N ARG A 66 -7.14 7.09 3.97
CA ARG A 66 -8.40 6.46 4.38
C ARG A 66 -8.32 4.95 4.31
N ALA A 67 -7.69 4.42 3.26
CA ALA A 67 -7.51 2.98 3.14
C ALA A 67 -6.60 2.46 4.24
N LEU A 68 -5.52 3.17 4.53
CA LEU A 68 -4.57 2.72 5.54
C LEU A 68 -5.18 2.74 6.94
N THR A 69 -6.13 3.63 7.19
CA THR A 69 -6.83 3.63 8.48
C THR A 69 -7.57 2.31 8.67
N SER A 70 -8.21 1.81 7.62
CA SER A 70 -8.90 0.54 7.70
C SER A 70 -7.92 -0.62 7.82
N VAL A 71 -6.85 -0.58 7.05
CA VAL A 71 -5.86 -1.65 7.06
C VAL A 71 -5.18 -1.74 8.41
N ALA A 72 -4.87 -0.60 9.03
CA ALA A 72 -4.17 -0.58 10.29
C ALA A 72 -4.97 -1.23 11.41
N ARG A 73 -6.26 -1.38 11.24
CA ARG A 73 -7.11 -2.01 12.25
C ARG A 73 -7.19 -3.52 12.09
N MET A 74 -6.61 -4.07 11.03
CA MET A 74 -6.67 -5.51 10.82
C MET A 74 -5.76 -6.22 11.80
N ASP A 75 -6.23 -7.35 12.31
CA ASP A 75 -5.48 -8.11 13.31
C ASP A 75 -4.14 -8.59 12.80
N CYS A 76 -4.02 -8.81 11.51
CA CYS A 76 -2.81 -9.35 10.93
C CYS A 76 -1.69 -8.32 10.79
N MET A 77 -1.96 -7.04 11.05
CA MET A 77 -0.94 -6.02 10.90
C MET A 77 -0.01 -6.02 12.10
N LEU A 78 1.27 -6.22 11.83
CA LEU A 78 2.28 -6.27 12.88
C LEU A 78 2.95 -4.93 13.12
N GLU A 79 2.94 -4.07 12.09
CA GLU A 79 3.55 -2.74 12.19
C GLU A 79 2.64 -1.76 11.50
N ARG A 80 2.81 -0.51 11.81
CA ARG A 80 2.05 0.54 11.13
C ARG A 80 2.46 0.52 9.66
N PRO A 81 1.52 0.57 8.73
CA PRO A 81 1.86 0.61 7.31
C PRO A 81 2.68 1.85 6.98
N LEU A 82 3.69 1.67 6.16
CA LEU A 82 4.49 2.78 5.67
C LEU A 82 3.90 3.28 4.38
N CYS A 83 3.74 4.57 4.25
CA CYS A 83 3.22 5.18 3.03
C CYS A 83 4.17 6.27 2.58
N LEU A 84 4.66 6.14 1.35
CA LEU A 84 5.53 7.15 0.76
C LEU A 84 4.94 7.59 -0.57
N GLN A 85 4.91 8.88 -0.77
CA GLN A 85 4.49 9.43 -2.04
C GLN A 85 5.66 9.30 -3.00
N MET A 86 5.45 8.70 -4.15
CA MET A 86 6.52 8.49 -5.11
C MET A 86 6.67 9.71 -5.98
N LEU A 87 7.92 10.04 -6.27
CA LEU A 87 8.19 11.12 -7.17
C LEU A 87 8.05 10.58 -8.57
N GLU A 88 7.16 11.17 -9.32
CA GLU A 88 6.94 10.75 -10.67
C GLU A 88 7.90 11.47 -11.56
N ILE A 89 8.99 10.86 -11.92
CA ILE A 89 9.96 11.45 -12.79
C ILE A 89 9.56 11.15 -14.18
N GLU A 90 9.34 12.20 -14.96
CA GLU A 90 8.97 12.01 -16.27
C GLU A 90 10.15 11.67 -17.04
N ASP A 91 10.41 10.49 -17.23
CA ASP A 91 11.53 10.08 -17.92
C ASP A 91 11.23 9.94 -19.34
N LYS A 92 11.28 10.94 -20.01
CA LYS A 92 10.93 10.88 -21.34
C LYS A 92 11.93 10.33 -22.17
N ALA A 93 12.86 9.71 -21.62
CA ALA A 93 13.84 9.13 -22.39
C ALA A 93 13.34 8.15 -23.31
N GLU A 94 12.33 7.74 -23.10
CA GLU A 94 11.87 6.84 -23.95
C GLU A 94 11.46 7.32 -25.06
#